data_12dc9a1e0baaf5efac7d68d3e398f642
#
_entry.id   12dc9a1e0baaf5efac7d68d3e398f642
#
_cell.length_a   1.000
_cell.length_b   1.000
_cell.length_c   1.000
_cell.angle_alpha   90.00
_cell.angle_beta   90.00
_cell.angle_gamma   90.00
#
_symmetry.space_group_name_H-M   'P 1'
#
loop_
_entity.id
_entity.type
_entity.pdbx_description
1 polymer ?
#
loop_
_entity_poly.entity_id
_entity_poly.type
_entity_poly.pdbx_seq_one_letter_code
_entity_poly.pdbx_strand_id
1 'polypeptide(L)'
;MTRRGLAAACAGLVGVALAVVALPQAGAPAEMILGTPPNYGPAAISEVPNAAAITRRIWMPGLEDGYNAQGLAVAGGSVLVAAYRSDSPDVRRGPCRVFRVDSTTGSATAQVDVPSPCGHAGGLAIADRRLYLADTRTLFMADLDGMFDGPPPRFRTIPLGPGVTGALAVSEMEAIWLGTYREDGPGRLFRFMTAALDRLADGTVLNASDAASQIAIPSHAQGAAIDTAGRLWVARSTLRWGELDRLDVTSGKVEREYQAPPGIEGIAFDAAGRLWAVSEAGARHYYDSWRGLVLPFYPLIFALDPAKLK
;
A
#
# COMPACT_ATOMS: atom_id res chain seq x y z
N MET A 1 -21.52 89.57 29.20
CA MET A 1 -21.05 88.30 29.83
C MET A 1 -20.52 87.37 28.79
N THR A 2 -19.24 87.34 28.59
CA THR A 2 -18.51 86.66 27.49
C THR A 2 -17.91 85.39 28.01
N ARG A 3 -18.23 84.24 27.34
CA ARG A 3 -17.49 82.98 27.57
C ARG A 3 -16.63 82.69 26.35
N ARG A 4 -15.32 82.68 26.60
CA ARG A 4 -14.31 82.26 25.65
C ARG A 4 -14.26 80.71 25.62
N GLY A 5 -14.37 80.11 24.40
CA GLY A 5 -14.14 78.69 24.20
C GLY A 5 -12.68 78.44 23.85
N LEU A 6 -12.04 77.51 24.53
CA LEU A 6 -10.71 76.96 24.20
C LEU A 6 -10.87 75.96 23.04
N ALA A 7 -10.06 76.16 22.00
CA ALA A 7 -9.86 75.15 20.97
C ALA A 7 -8.72 74.22 21.38
N ALA A 8 -9.00 72.93 21.46
CA ALA A 8 -8.00 71.86 21.65
C ALA A 8 -7.54 71.34 20.29
N ALA A 9 -6.26 71.47 19.99
CA ALA A 9 -5.64 70.87 18.80
C ALA A 9 -5.31 69.41 19.05
N CYS A 10 -5.94 68.51 18.33
CA CYS A 10 -5.54 67.10 18.30
C CYS A 10 -4.43 66.93 17.26
N ALA A 11 -3.21 66.62 17.74
CA ALA A 11 -2.12 66.16 16.88
C ALA A 11 -2.35 64.67 16.55
N GLY A 12 -2.65 64.35 15.29
CA GLY A 12 -2.76 63.00 14.82
C GLY A 12 -1.37 62.40 14.56
N LEU A 13 -1.02 61.37 15.32
CA LEU A 13 0.11 60.48 15.02
C LEU A 13 -0.25 59.54 13.88
N VAL A 14 0.35 59.72 12.70
CA VAL A 14 0.28 58.75 11.59
C VAL A 14 1.27 57.63 11.85
N GLY A 15 0.77 56.51 12.32
CA GLY A 15 1.55 55.28 12.44
C GLY A 15 1.75 54.65 11.07
N VAL A 16 2.98 54.66 10.57
CA VAL A 16 3.36 53.91 9.36
C VAL A 16 3.50 52.43 9.77
N ALA A 17 2.51 51.59 9.42
CA ALA A 17 2.60 50.17 9.53
C ALA A 17 3.53 49.63 8.41
N LEU A 18 4.73 49.19 8.75
CA LEU A 18 5.59 48.42 7.88
C LEU A 18 4.96 47.02 7.72
N ALA A 19 4.32 46.75 6.57
CA ALA A 19 3.94 45.42 6.17
C ALA A 19 5.22 44.63 5.83
N VAL A 20 5.61 43.72 6.70
CA VAL A 20 6.64 42.70 6.39
C VAL A 20 6.03 41.75 5.39
N VAL A 21 6.36 41.95 4.12
CA VAL A 21 6.04 40.94 3.07
C VAL A 21 6.95 39.75 3.34
N ALA A 22 6.40 38.67 3.93
CA ALA A 22 7.07 37.39 4.00
C ALA A 22 7.27 36.88 2.59
N LEU A 23 8.52 36.86 2.12
CA LEU A 23 8.87 36.18 0.87
C LEU A 23 8.50 34.71 1.03
N PRO A 24 7.86 34.08 0.02
CA PRO A 24 7.61 32.66 0.07
C PRO A 24 8.96 31.95 0.22
N GLN A 25 9.11 31.18 1.30
CA GLN A 25 10.27 30.30 1.45
C GLN A 25 10.26 29.38 0.24
N ALA A 26 11.40 29.33 -0.47
CA ALA A 26 11.60 28.34 -1.54
C ALA A 26 11.30 26.97 -0.93
N GLY A 27 10.22 26.36 -1.40
CA GLY A 27 9.83 25.01 -0.97
C GLY A 27 11.03 24.09 -1.17
N ALA A 28 11.21 23.13 -0.24
CA ALA A 28 12.18 22.07 -0.44
C ALA A 28 12.00 21.50 -1.85
N PRO A 29 13.11 21.17 -2.57
CA PRO A 29 13.01 20.65 -3.93
C PRO A 29 12.00 19.53 -3.93
N ALA A 30 11.02 19.58 -4.86
CA ALA A 30 10.01 18.55 -4.99
C ALA A 30 10.74 17.22 -5.08
N GLU A 31 10.54 16.35 -4.08
CA GLU A 31 11.22 15.07 -4.00
C GLU A 31 10.91 14.29 -5.28
N MET A 32 11.94 13.93 -6.04
CA MET A 32 11.80 13.35 -7.35
C MET A 32 11.09 11.99 -7.24
N ILE A 33 9.93 11.87 -7.86
CA ILE A 33 9.23 10.59 -8.00
C ILE A 33 9.92 9.80 -9.10
N LEU A 34 10.42 8.62 -8.79
CA LEU A 34 11.11 7.74 -9.73
C LEU A 34 10.11 7.00 -10.64
N GLY A 35 10.61 6.44 -11.74
CA GLY A 35 9.77 5.73 -12.71
C GLY A 35 9.05 6.65 -13.69
N THR A 36 8.00 6.15 -14.33
CA THR A 36 7.26 6.86 -15.38
C THR A 36 5.91 7.32 -14.89
N PRO A 37 5.62 8.63 -14.85
CA PRO A 37 4.30 9.13 -14.49
C PRO A 37 3.24 8.68 -15.51
N PRO A 38 1.97 8.48 -15.08
CA PRO A 38 0.90 8.23 -16.01
C PRO A 38 0.56 9.47 -16.84
N ASN A 39 0.00 9.28 -18.04
CA ASN A 39 -0.45 10.37 -18.93
C ASN A 39 -1.83 10.91 -18.55
N TYR A 40 -2.49 10.30 -17.57
CA TYR A 40 -3.75 10.75 -17.00
C TYR A 40 -3.52 11.31 -15.59
N GLY A 41 -4.52 12.00 -15.07
CA GLY A 41 -4.46 12.57 -13.73
C GLY A 41 -3.85 13.97 -13.66
N PRO A 42 -3.74 14.55 -12.48
CA PRO A 42 -3.16 15.85 -12.26
C PRO A 42 -1.63 15.83 -12.42
N ALA A 43 -1.04 16.98 -12.71
CA ALA A 43 0.42 17.13 -12.82
C ALA A 43 1.19 16.90 -11.50
N ALA A 44 0.50 16.98 -10.36
CA ALA A 44 1.08 16.79 -9.05
C ALA A 44 0.29 15.73 -8.26
N ILE A 45 1.00 14.97 -7.45
CA ILE A 45 0.38 14.04 -6.49
C ILE A 45 -0.29 14.83 -5.35
N SER A 46 -1.27 14.21 -4.69
CA SER A 46 -1.90 14.78 -3.49
C SER A 46 -0.93 14.80 -2.31
N GLU A 47 -1.09 15.80 -1.45
CA GLU A 47 -0.48 15.79 -0.13
C GLU A 47 -1.03 14.63 0.70
N VAL A 48 -0.16 13.99 1.47
CA VAL A 48 -0.52 12.81 2.26
C VAL A 48 -0.04 12.93 3.71
N PRO A 49 -0.71 12.27 4.65
CA PRO A 49 -0.25 12.20 6.03
C PRO A 49 1.14 11.56 6.13
N ASN A 50 1.91 11.97 7.14
CA ASN A 50 3.25 11.45 7.39
C ASN A 50 4.22 11.55 6.18
N ALA A 51 4.02 12.53 5.29
CA ALA A 51 4.87 12.75 4.12
C ALA A 51 6.37 12.86 4.47
N ALA A 52 6.70 13.42 5.65
CA ALA A 52 8.08 13.54 6.14
C ALA A 52 8.72 12.19 6.52
N ALA A 53 7.94 11.15 6.74
CA ALA A 53 8.43 9.80 6.96
C ALA A 53 8.70 9.06 5.64
N ILE A 54 8.18 9.53 4.52
CA ILE A 54 8.37 8.91 3.20
C ILE A 54 9.78 9.25 2.70
N THR A 55 10.56 8.22 2.48
CA THR A 55 11.98 8.33 2.06
C THR A 55 12.18 8.04 0.58
N ARG A 56 11.17 7.49 -0.10
CA ARG A 56 11.20 7.20 -1.53
C ARG A 56 9.78 7.13 -2.10
N ARG A 57 9.65 7.59 -3.35
CA ARG A 57 8.42 7.51 -4.14
C ARG A 57 8.75 6.98 -5.53
N ILE A 58 7.94 6.05 -6.04
CA ILE A 58 8.07 5.44 -7.36
C ILE A 58 6.69 5.37 -7.99
N TRP A 59 6.53 5.82 -9.23
CA TRP A 59 5.30 5.61 -9.97
C TRP A 59 5.01 4.11 -10.12
N MET A 60 3.78 3.69 -9.81
CA MET A 60 3.37 2.31 -10.03
C MET A 60 3.45 1.98 -11.53
N PRO A 61 4.12 0.89 -11.95
CA PRO A 61 4.11 0.48 -13.34
C PRO A 61 2.73 -0.04 -13.77
N GLY A 62 2.43 0.06 -15.08
CA GLY A 62 1.19 -0.45 -15.67
C GLY A 62 -0.06 0.41 -15.41
N LEU A 63 0.08 1.61 -14.86
CA LEU A 63 -1.05 2.53 -14.66
C LEU A 63 -1.78 2.86 -15.95
N GLU A 64 -1.03 3.07 -17.05
CA GLU A 64 -1.61 3.32 -18.39
C GLU A 64 -2.43 2.14 -18.91
N ASP A 65 -2.02 0.93 -18.58
CA ASP A 65 -2.67 -0.31 -18.97
C ASP A 65 -3.85 -0.68 -18.06
N GLY A 66 -4.19 0.19 -17.08
CA GLY A 66 -5.30 -0.02 -16.15
C GLY A 66 -5.00 -0.96 -14.99
N TYR A 67 -3.73 -1.20 -14.65
CA TYR A 67 -3.38 -2.00 -13.48
C TYR A 67 -3.57 -1.23 -12.18
N ASN A 68 -4.26 -1.86 -11.23
CA ASN A 68 -4.49 -1.39 -9.86
C ASN A 68 -3.60 -2.20 -8.91
N ALA A 69 -2.73 -1.54 -8.19
CA ALA A 69 -1.80 -2.18 -7.26
C ALA A 69 -2.54 -2.70 -6.02
N GLN A 70 -2.14 -3.88 -5.55
CA GLN A 70 -2.73 -4.54 -4.39
C GLN A 70 -1.64 -5.12 -3.46
N GLY A 71 -1.14 -6.30 -3.73
CA GLY A 71 -0.13 -6.97 -2.90
C GLY A 71 1.29 -6.42 -3.12
N LEU A 72 2.12 -6.43 -2.08
CA LEU A 72 3.52 -6.02 -2.15
C LEU A 72 4.42 -6.95 -1.36
N ALA A 73 5.60 -7.26 -1.91
CA ALA A 73 6.68 -7.96 -1.23
C ALA A 73 8.05 -7.36 -1.63
N VAL A 74 9.08 -7.58 -0.83
CA VAL A 74 10.45 -7.11 -1.10
C VAL A 74 11.39 -8.29 -1.26
N ALA A 75 12.21 -8.28 -2.30
CA ALA A 75 13.21 -9.30 -2.57
C ALA A 75 14.48 -8.68 -3.16
N GLY A 76 15.60 -8.82 -2.47
CA GLY A 76 16.93 -8.56 -3.00
C GLY A 76 17.13 -7.18 -3.68
N GLY A 77 16.62 -6.10 -3.12
CA GLY A 77 16.71 -4.76 -3.72
C GLY A 77 15.63 -4.43 -4.74
N SER A 78 14.70 -5.36 -4.98
CA SER A 78 13.50 -5.14 -5.79
C SER A 78 12.25 -5.09 -4.92
N VAL A 79 11.29 -4.29 -5.36
CA VAL A 79 9.91 -4.33 -4.85
C VAL A 79 9.07 -5.10 -5.86
N LEU A 80 8.40 -6.15 -5.39
CA LEU A 80 7.45 -6.91 -6.18
C LEU A 80 6.05 -6.39 -5.87
N VAL A 81 5.28 -6.04 -6.90
CA VAL A 81 3.92 -5.55 -6.75
C VAL A 81 2.96 -6.42 -7.55
N ALA A 82 2.00 -7.01 -6.86
CA ALA A 82 0.88 -7.68 -7.49
C ALA A 82 -0.24 -6.68 -7.79
N ALA A 83 -0.79 -6.76 -8.98
CA ALA A 83 -1.83 -5.86 -9.45
C ALA A 83 -2.84 -6.62 -10.32
N TYR A 84 -4.07 -6.15 -10.34
CA TYR A 84 -5.08 -6.61 -11.30
C TYR A 84 -5.40 -5.52 -12.31
N ARG A 85 -5.75 -5.93 -13.53
CA ARG A 85 -6.16 -4.99 -14.58
C ARG A 85 -7.66 -4.73 -14.52
N SER A 86 -8.03 -3.48 -14.65
CA SER A 86 -9.41 -3.04 -14.79
C SER A 86 -9.53 -2.04 -15.93
N ASP A 87 -10.25 -2.42 -16.97
CA ASP A 87 -10.42 -1.61 -18.18
C ASP A 87 -11.62 -0.66 -18.10
N SER A 88 -12.45 -0.79 -17.05
CA SER A 88 -13.62 0.05 -16.85
C SER A 88 -14.01 0.12 -15.37
N PRO A 89 -14.77 1.16 -14.96
CA PRO A 89 -15.29 1.28 -13.59
C PRO A 89 -16.11 0.09 -13.10
N ASP A 90 -16.74 -0.64 -14.02
CA ASP A 90 -17.57 -1.79 -13.69
C ASP A 90 -16.78 -3.09 -13.57
N VAL A 91 -15.56 -3.15 -14.10
CA VAL A 91 -14.67 -4.32 -14.04
C VAL A 91 -13.82 -4.22 -12.78
N ARG A 92 -14.21 -4.96 -11.76
CA ARG A 92 -13.49 -5.05 -10.47
C ARG A 92 -12.55 -6.25 -10.39
N ARG A 93 -12.43 -7.02 -11.45
CA ARG A 93 -11.61 -8.23 -11.52
C ARG A 93 -11.10 -8.39 -12.94
N GLY A 94 -9.82 -8.34 -13.09
CA GLY A 94 -9.14 -8.50 -14.36
C GLY A 94 -7.95 -9.44 -14.25
N PRO A 95 -7.21 -9.66 -15.32
CA PRO A 95 -6.01 -10.47 -15.23
C PRO A 95 -5.02 -9.85 -14.24
N CYS A 96 -4.33 -10.72 -13.51
CA CYS A 96 -3.34 -10.29 -12.54
C CYS A 96 -1.93 -10.34 -13.13
N ARG A 97 -1.08 -9.46 -12.60
CA ARG A 97 0.34 -9.37 -12.95
C ARG A 97 1.18 -9.07 -11.74
N VAL A 98 2.39 -9.62 -11.68
CA VAL A 98 3.41 -9.23 -10.72
C VAL A 98 4.47 -8.44 -11.47
N PHE A 99 4.72 -7.22 -11.02
CA PHE A 99 5.80 -6.36 -11.52
C PHE A 99 7.01 -6.47 -10.60
N ARG A 100 8.22 -6.56 -11.18
CA ARG A 100 9.49 -6.40 -10.47
C ARG A 100 10.01 -4.99 -10.71
N VAL A 101 10.14 -4.21 -9.65
CA VAL A 101 10.58 -2.81 -9.70
C VAL A 101 11.89 -2.68 -8.95
N ASP A 102 12.91 -2.13 -9.58
CA ASP A 102 14.17 -1.79 -8.92
C ASP A 102 13.94 -0.67 -7.92
N SER A 103 14.22 -0.93 -6.64
CA SER A 103 13.94 -0.01 -5.55
C SER A 103 14.81 1.25 -5.55
N THR A 104 15.89 1.27 -6.33
CA THR A 104 16.83 2.41 -6.43
C THR A 104 16.49 3.32 -7.59
N THR A 105 16.20 2.76 -8.75
CA THR A 105 15.93 3.52 -9.99
C THR A 105 14.45 3.76 -10.24
N GLY A 106 13.56 2.96 -9.61
CA GLY A 106 12.13 2.98 -9.87
C GLY A 106 11.73 2.34 -11.19
N SER A 107 12.66 1.71 -11.90
CA SER A 107 12.39 1.07 -13.19
C SER A 107 11.69 -0.27 -13.01
N ALA A 108 10.61 -0.50 -13.75
CA ALA A 108 10.04 -1.84 -13.90
C ALA A 108 11.01 -2.69 -14.74
N THR A 109 11.67 -3.66 -14.10
CA THR A 109 12.72 -4.48 -14.74
C THR A 109 12.17 -5.76 -15.35
N ALA A 110 11.04 -6.26 -14.88
CA ALA A 110 10.35 -7.44 -15.41
C ALA A 110 8.90 -7.50 -14.93
N GLN A 111 8.13 -8.39 -15.56
CA GLN A 111 6.75 -8.65 -15.18
C GLN A 111 6.37 -10.09 -15.51
N VAL A 112 5.41 -10.63 -14.75
CA VAL A 112 4.87 -11.99 -14.95
C VAL A 112 3.36 -11.96 -14.83
N ASP A 113 2.66 -12.52 -15.81
CA ASP A 113 1.21 -12.68 -15.75
C ASP A 113 0.84 -13.88 -14.87
N VAL A 114 -0.12 -13.68 -13.99
CA VAL A 114 -0.66 -14.75 -13.12
C VAL A 114 -1.84 -15.41 -13.85
N PRO A 115 -1.90 -16.75 -13.89
CA PRO A 115 -2.94 -17.42 -14.64
C PRO A 115 -4.34 -17.20 -14.05
N SER A 116 -5.38 -17.38 -14.88
CA SER A 116 -6.77 -17.49 -14.40
C SER A 116 -6.86 -18.59 -13.33
N PRO A 117 -7.68 -18.42 -12.28
CA PRO A 117 -8.72 -17.40 -12.12
C PRO A 117 -8.30 -16.15 -11.31
N CYS A 118 -7.02 -15.76 -11.30
CA CYS A 118 -6.62 -14.54 -10.58
C CYS A 118 -7.36 -13.31 -11.12
N GLY A 119 -7.96 -12.54 -10.21
CA GLY A 119 -8.77 -11.40 -10.57
C GLY A 119 -8.63 -10.19 -9.65
N HIS A 120 -7.97 -10.31 -8.48
CA HIS A 120 -7.79 -9.19 -7.53
C HIS A 120 -6.34 -9.05 -7.06
N ALA A 121 -5.60 -10.16 -6.86
CA ALA A 121 -4.21 -10.17 -6.42
C ALA A 121 -3.98 -9.44 -5.09
N GLY A 122 -4.88 -9.61 -4.11
CA GLY A 122 -4.96 -8.81 -2.89
C GLY A 122 -3.73 -8.87 -1.98
N GLY A 123 -2.94 -9.97 -2.00
CA GLY A 123 -1.76 -10.11 -1.15
C GLY A 123 -0.58 -10.75 -1.87
N LEU A 124 0.63 -10.35 -1.49
CA LEU A 124 1.87 -10.93 -1.98
C LEU A 124 2.82 -11.22 -0.81
N ALA A 125 3.31 -12.44 -0.72
CA ALA A 125 4.27 -12.85 0.29
C ALA A 125 5.41 -13.66 -0.33
N ILE A 126 6.57 -13.66 0.31
CA ILE A 126 7.73 -14.46 -0.04
C ILE A 126 8.16 -15.24 1.20
N ALA A 127 8.26 -16.55 1.07
CA ALA A 127 8.84 -17.43 2.09
C ALA A 127 9.53 -18.61 1.39
N ASP A 128 10.64 -19.10 1.93
CA ASP A 128 11.37 -20.26 1.42
C ASP A 128 11.64 -20.23 -0.10
N ARG A 129 12.05 -19.06 -0.62
CA ARG A 129 12.34 -18.81 -2.05
C ARG A 129 11.12 -19.01 -2.97
N ARG A 130 9.91 -18.96 -2.43
CA ARG A 130 8.64 -18.99 -3.16
C ARG A 130 7.89 -17.70 -3.03
N LEU A 131 7.21 -17.38 -4.09
CA LEU A 131 6.22 -16.32 -4.13
C LEU A 131 4.85 -16.94 -3.89
N TYR A 132 4.09 -16.31 -2.99
CA TYR A 132 2.70 -16.63 -2.68
C TYR A 132 1.86 -15.41 -3.01
N LEU A 133 0.98 -15.55 -4.00
CA LEU A 133 0.03 -14.51 -4.36
C LEU A 133 -1.36 -14.94 -3.90
N ALA A 134 -1.91 -14.17 -2.98
CA ALA A 134 -3.25 -14.39 -2.46
C ALA A 134 -4.26 -13.60 -3.31
N ASP A 135 -5.18 -14.32 -3.90
CA ASP A 135 -6.38 -13.78 -4.53
C ASP A 135 -7.60 -14.10 -3.65
N THR A 136 -8.72 -13.47 -3.89
CA THR A 136 -9.90 -13.59 -3.00
C THR A 136 -10.24 -15.03 -2.60
N ARG A 137 -10.11 -15.99 -3.52
CA ARG A 137 -10.49 -17.40 -3.34
C ARG A 137 -9.41 -18.40 -3.70
N THR A 138 -8.23 -17.95 -4.06
CA THR A 138 -7.17 -18.80 -4.56
C THR A 138 -5.82 -18.30 -4.07
N LEU A 139 -4.97 -19.20 -3.60
CA LEU A 139 -3.57 -18.95 -3.37
C LEU A 139 -2.77 -19.49 -4.55
N PHE A 140 -1.99 -18.64 -5.18
CA PHE A 140 -1.05 -19.00 -6.25
C PHE A 140 0.34 -19.11 -5.66
N MET A 141 1.08 -20.15 -6.02
CA MET A 141 2.44 -20.40 -5.56
C MET A 141 3.35 -20.63 -6.75
N ALA A 142 4.52 -19.99 -6.76
CA ALA A 142 5.56 -20.20 -7.77
C ALA A 142 6.94 -20.10 -7.14
N ASP A 143 7.92 -20.79 -7.72
CA ASP A 143 9.31 -20.58 -7.34
C ASP A 143 9.75 -19.18 -7.74
N LEU A 144 10.40 -18.46 -6.82
CA LEU A 144 10.86 -17.10 -7.06
C LEU A 144 12.10 -17.08 -7.97
N ASP A 145 12.91 -18.15 -7.88
CA ASP A 145 14.11 -18.27 -8.67
C ASP A 145 13.79 -18.43 -10.16
N GLY A 146 14.39 -17.58 -10.98
CA GLY A 146 14.14 -17.57 -12.42
C GLY A 146 12.74 -17.12 -12.84
N MET A 147 11.88 -16.74 -11.90
CA MET A 147 10.51 -16.32 -12.18
C MET A 147 10.42 -15.21 -13.24
N PHE A 148 11.38 -14.30 -13.23
CA PHE A 148 11.38 -13.12 -14.11
C PHE A 148 12.40 -13.20 -15.26
N ASP A 149 13.29 -14.17 -15.24
CA ASP A 149 14.47 -14.21 -16.11
C ASP A 149 14.48 -15.46 -17.02
N GLY A 150 13.39 -16.23 -17.03
CA GLY A 150 13.24 -17.49 -17.75
C GLY A 150 11.90 -17.63 -18.50
N PRO A 151 11.52 -18.85 -18.85
CA PRO A 151 10.19 -19.13 -19.41
C PRO A 151 9.12 -18.78 -18.37
N PRO A 152 7.83 -18.58 -18.79
CA PRO A 152 6.74 -18.27 -17.86
C PRO A 152 6.72 -19.24 -16.69
N PRO A 153 6.66 -18.76 -15.44
CA PRO A 153 6.68 -19.62 -14.28
C PRO A 153 5.45 -20.51 -14.21
N ARG A 154 5.62 -21.71 -13.68
CA ARG A 154 4.50 -22.58 -13.37
C ARG A 154 3.91 -22.20 -12.02
N PHE A 155 2.69 -21.71 -12.03
CA PHE A 155 1.92 -21.48 -10.80
C PHE A 155 1.21 -22.76 -10.38
N ARG A 156 1.33 -23.10 -9.13
CA ARG A 156 0.49 -24.04 -8.42
C ARG A 156 -0.65 -23.28 -7.75
N THR A 157 -1.87 -23.83 -7.78
CA THR A 157 -3.06 -23.17 -7.26
C THR A 157 -3.68 -23.95 -6.12
N ILE A 158 -4.03 -23.27 -5.04
CA ILE A 158 -4.71 -23.85 -3.87
C ILE A 158 -6.00 -23.06 -3.65
N PRO A 159 -7.19 -23.67 -3.82
CA PRO A 159 -8.45 -23.03 -3.49
C PRO A 159 -8.54 -22.71 -2.00
N LEU A 160 -9.07 -21.53 -1.65
CA LEU A 160 -9.31 -21.10 -0.27
C LEU A 160 -10.75 -21.46 0.13
N GLY A 161 -10.87 -22.18 1.24
CA GLY A 161 -12.15 -22.61 1.82
C GLY A 161 -12.93 -21.49 2.49
N PRO A 162 -14.16 -21.78 2.94
CA PRO A 162 -14.97 -20.82 3.65
C PRO A 162 -14.23 -20.24 4.87
N GLY A 163 -14.30 -18.92 5.02
CA GLY A 163 -13.67 -18.20 6.15
C GLY A 163 -12.21 -17.81 5.95
N VAL A 164 -11.52 -18.37 4.95
CA VAL A 164 -10.19 -17.92 4.51
C VAL A 164 -10.33 -17.14 3.22
N THR A 165 -9.82 -15.94 3.16
CA THR A 165 -9.77 -15.15 1.92
C THR A 165 -8.38 -14.56 1.74
N GLY A 166 -7.98 -14.38 0.49
CA GLY A 166 -6.69 -13.79 0.14
C GLY A 166 -6.79 -12.29 -0.09
N ALA A 167 -7.32 -11.54 0.88
CA ALA A 167 -7.37 -10.08 0.79
C ALA A 167 -5.99 -9.44 1.02
N LEU A 168 -5.15 -10.10 1.82
CA LEU A 168 -3.77 -9.70 2.07
C LEU A 168 -2.91 -10.94 2.39
N ALA A 169 -1.59 -10.81 2.26
CA ALA A 169 -0.63 -11.84 2.63
C ALA A 169 0.57 -11.24 3.36
N VAL A 170 1.17 -12.02 4.26
CA VAL A 170 2.34 -11.61 5.04
C VAL A 170 3.45 -12.65 4.91
N SER A 171 4.67 -12.17 4.70
CA SER A 171 5.87 -12.99 4.67
C SER A 171 6.37 -13.28 6.08
N GLU A 172 6.67 -14.54 6.35
CA GLU A 172 7.40 -15.00 7.53
C GLU A 172 8.39 -16.08 7.07
N MET A 173 9.41 -16.43 7.88
CA MET A 173 10.51 -17.30 7.43
C MET A 173 10.03 -18.68 6.98
N GLU A 174 9.20 -19.37 7.78
CA GLU A 174 8.71 -20.74 7.53
C GLU A 174 7.19 -20.79 7.42
N ALA A 175 6.56 -19.63 7.24
CA ALA A 175 5.12 -19.50 7.15
C ALA A 175 4.72 -18.33 6.28
N ILE A 176 3.48 -18.35 5.83
CA ILE A 176 2.79 -17.19 5.33
C ILE A 176 1.53 -16.96 6.15
N TRP A 177 1.06 -15.72 6.17
CA TRP A 177 -0.24 -15.42 6.71
C TRP A 177 -1.17 -14.96 5.59
N LEU A 178 -2.44 -15.36 5.66
CA LEU A 178 -3.50 -14.91 4.76
C LEU A 178 -4.56 -14.20 5.57
N GLY A 179 -4.95 -13.01 5.11
CA GLY A 179 -5.88 -12.16 5.83
C GLY A 179 -7.20 -11.94 5.12
N THR A 180 -8.25 -11.71 5.92
CA THR A 180 -9.59 -11.40 5.44
C THR A 180 -9.83 -9.89 5.49
N TYR A 181 -10.44 -9.35 4.44
CA TYR A 181 -11.00 -8.01 4.45
C TYR A 181 -12.39 -8.00 5.07
N ARG A 182 -12.66 -7.02 5.93
CA ARG A 182 -13.97 -6.73 6.51
C ARG A 182 -14.19 -5.23 6.53
N GLU A 183 -15.34 -4.77 6.11
CA GLU A 183 -15.75 -3.36 6.28
C GLU A 183 -16.16 -3.11 7.72
N ASP A 184 -16.96 -4.02 8.28
CA ASP A 184 -17.46 -3.93 9.64
C ASP A 184 -16.88 -5.06 10.51
N GLY A 185 -16.43 -4.68 11.72
CA GLY A 185 -15.87 -5.60 12.69
C GLY A 185 -14.49 -6.14 12.31
N PRO A 186 -13.90 -6.98 13.18
CA PRO A 186 -12.54 -7.47 12.97
C PRO A 186 -12.44 -8.46 11.82
N GLY A 187 -11.39 -8.33 11.03
CA GLY A 187 -10.90 -9.37 10.13
C GLY A 187 -10.13 -10.45 10.89
N ARG A 188 -9.57 -11.39 10.15
CA ARG A 188 -8.71 -12.45 10.67
C ARG A 188 -7.47 -12.59 9.82
N LEU A 189 -6.38 -12.96 10.48
CA LEU A 189 -5.11 -13.32 9.86
C LEU A 189 -4.80 -14.76 10.27
N PHE A 190 -4.63 -15.65 9.29
CA PHE A 190 -4.40 -17.09 9.46
C PHE A 190 -2.97 -17.42 9.07
N ARG A 191 -2.22 -18.08 9.97
CA ARG A 191 -0.84 -18.51 9.76
C ARG A 191 -0.78 -19.91 9.20
N PHE A 192 -0.18 -20.08 8.03
CA PHE A 192 0.03 -21.38 7.39
C PHE A 192 1.53 -21.67 7.27
N MET A 193 1.94 -22.87 7.71
CA MET A 193 3.32 -23.31 7.57
C MET A 193 3.62 -23.66 6.10
N THR A 194 4.70 -23.14 5.54
CA THR A 194 5.11 -23.40 4.14
C THR A 194 5.25 -24.89 3.85
N ALA A 195 5.87 -25.65 4.77
CA ALA A 195 6.00 -27.10 4.67
C ALA A 195 4.65 -27.86 4.63
N ALA A 196 3.59 -27.31 5.21
CA ALA A 196 2.25 -27.89 5.09
C ALA A 196 1.63 -27.58 3.71
N LEU A 197 1.79 -26.34 3.24
CA LEU A 197 1.33 -25.92 1.90
C LEU A 197 2.01 -26.74 0.79
N ASP A 198 3.28 -27.04 0.94
CA ASP A 198 4.04 -27.85 -0.03
C ASP A 198 3.53 -29.27 -0.19
N ARG A 199 3.01 -29.87 0.87
CA ARG A 199 2.47 -31.21 0.89
C ARG A 199 1.02 -31.32 0.38
N LEU A 200 0.31 -30.20 0.25
CA LEU A 200 -1.05 -30.23 -0.29
C LEU A 200 -1.04 -30.70 -1.74
N ALA A 201 -1.92 -31.62 -2.09
CA ALA A 201 -2.15 -31.97 -3.50
C ALA A 201 -2.83 -30.80 -4.25
N ASP A 202 -2.61 -30.73 -5.56
CA ASP A 202 -3.27 -29.74 -6.41
C ASP A 202 -4.80 -29.87 -6.27
N GLY A 203 -5.49 -28.75 -6.14
CA GLY A 203 -6.93 -28.70 -5.94
C GLY A 203 -7.42 -28.99 -4.51
N THR A 204 -6.54 -29.31 -3.58
CA THR A 204 -6.91 -29.41 -2.16
C THR A 204 -7.32 -28.04 -1.64
N VAL A 205 -8.48 -27.98 -0.97
CA VAL A 205 -8.99 -26.73 -0.37
C VAL A 205 -8.28 -26.44 0.94
N LEU A 206 -7.72 -25.26 1.06
CA LEU A 206 -7.10 -24.77 2.30
C LEU A 206 -8.16 -24.10 3.19
N ASN A 207 -8.35 -24.65 4.39
CA ASN A 207 -9.38 -24.20 5.33
C ASN A 207 -8.78 -23.49 6.53
N ALA A 208 -9.61 -22.77 7.28
CA ALA A 208 -9.19 -22.12 8.53
C ALA A 208 -8.64 -23.12 9.58
N SER A 209 -9.12 -24.37 9.56
CA SER A 209 -8.63 -25.45 10.44
C SER A 209 -7.22 -25.91 10.14
N ASP A 210 -6.70 -25.62 8.94
CA ASP A 210 -5.35 -26.00 8.51
C ASP A 210 -4.30 -24.96 8.97
N ALA A 211 -4.78 -23.83 9.52
CA ALA A 211 -3.91 -22.77 10.05
C ALA A 211 -3.25 -23.21 11.36
N ALA A 212 -1.94 -23.00 11.51
CA ALA A 212 -1.20 -23.23 12.73
C ALA A 212 -1.63 -22.29 13.87
N SER A 213 -2.04 -21.07 13.52
CA SER A 213 -2.60 -20.08 14.44
C SER A 213 -3.44 -19.05 13.67
N GLN A 214 -4.23 -18.27 14.43
CA GLN A 214 -4.98 -17.15 13.87
C GLN A 214 -5.10 -16.02 14.89
N ILE A 215 -5.16 -14.79 14.40
CA ILE A 215 -5.39 -13.59 15.22
C ILE A 215 -6.47 -12.71 14.59
N ALA A 216 -7.12 -11.89 15.41
CA ALA A 216 -8.01 -10.85 14.94
C ALA A 216 -7.17 -9.66 14.46
N ILE A 217 -7.59 -9.03 13.37
CA ILE A 217 -7.03 -7.78 12.86
C ILE A 217 -8.14 -6.74 12.68
N PRO A 218 -7.81 -5.44 12.67
CA PRO A 218 -8.80 -4.38 12.45
C PRO A 218 -9.57 -4.52 11.15
N SER A 219 -10.71 -3.85 11.05
CA SER A 219 -11.47 -3.70 9.80
C SER A 219 -10.67 -2.91 8.76
N HIS A 220 -11.06 -3.01 7.48
CA HIS A 220 -10.41 -2.35 6.33
C HIS A 220 -8.94 -2.73 6.13
N ALA A 221 -8.50 -3.88 6.64
CA ALA A 221 -7.14 -4.35 6.45
C ALA A 221 -6.89 -4.73 4.99
N GLN A 222 -5.91 -4.08 4.36
CA GLN A 222 -5.54 -4.23 2.96
C GLN A 222 -4.14 -4.81 2.78
N GLY A 223 -3.26 -4.62 3.76
CA GLY A 223 -1.92 -5.18 3.77
C GLY A 223 -1.42 -5.43 5.19
N ALA A 224 -0.44 -6.31 5.33
CA ALA A 224 0.23 -6.50 6.62
C ALA A 224 1.69 -6.93 6.42
N ALA A 225 2.52 -6.66 7.43
CA ALA A 225 3.93 -7.06 7.45
C ALA A 225 4.40 -7.27 8.90
N ILE A 226 5.42 -8.11 9.07
CA ILE A 226 6.10 -8.30 10.37
C ILE A 226 7.46 -7.62 10.30
N ASP A 227 7.77 -6.76 11.26
CA ASP A 227 9.07 -6.09 11.33
C ASP A 227 10.14 -6.98 11.98
N THR A 228 11.39 -6.53 11.96
CA THR A 228 12.54 -7.27 12.53
C THR A 228 12.46 -7.48 14.04
N ALA A 229 11.59 -6.75 14.74
CA ALA A 229 11.32 -6.95 16.17
C ALA A 229 10.14 -7.90 16.42
N GLY A 230 9.56 -8.51 15.36
CA GLY A 230 8.43 -9.43 15.45
C GLY A 230 7.07 -8.74 15.67
N ARG A 231 6.96 -7.43 15.44
CA ARG A 231 5.70 -6.70 15.59
C ARG A 231 4.93 -6.74 14.26
N LEU A 232 3.64 -6.95 14.36
CA LEU A 232 2.74 -6.94 13.21
C LEU A 232 2.34 -5.50 12.88
N TRP A 233 2.41 -5.14 11.61
CA TRP A 233 1.91 -3.91 11.06
C TRP A 233 0.77 -4.23 10.09
N VAL A 234 -0.31 -3.45 10.14
CA VAL A 234 -1.48 -3.62 9.29
C VAL A 234 -1.77 -2.30 8.60
N ALA A 235 -1.80 -2.30 7.28
CA ALA A 235 -2.29 -1.18 6.48
C ALA A 235 -3.81 -1.30 6.37
N ARG A 236 -4.50 -0.19 6.66
CA ARG A 236 -5.95 -0.05 6.56
C ARG A 236 -6.28 1.13 5.69
N SER A 237 -7.23 0.98 4.80
CA SER A 237 -7.56 2.09 3.91
C SER A 237 -8.95 2.03 3.32
N THR A 238 -9.34 3.17 2.81
CA THR A 238 -10.24 3.35 1.68
C THR A 238 -9.58 4.31 0.70
N LEU A 239 -10.19 4.58 -0.43
CA LEU A 239 -9.66 5.58 -1.39
C LEU A 239 -9.53 7.00 -0.81
N ARG A 240 -10.06 7.28 0.36
CA ARG A 240 -10.09 8.62 0.99
C ARG A 240 -9.18 8.77 2.18
N TRP A 241 -8.83 7.69 2.83
CA TRP A 241 -7.96 7.69 4.00
C TRP A 241 -7.06 6.45 4.02
N GLY A 242 -6.01 6.50 4.82
CA GLY A 242 -5.12 5.40 5.10
C GLY A 242 -4.60 5.47 6.53
N GLU A 243 -4.34 4.31 7.11
CA GLU A 243 -3.78 4.12 8.45
C GLU A 243 -2.79 2.97 8.44
N LEU A 244 -1.83 3.06 9.35
CA LEU A 244 -0.90 1.97 9.69
C LEU A 244 -1.04 1.68 11.17
N ASP A 245 -1.55 0.52 11.49
CA ASP A 245 -1.65 0.03 12.86
C ASP A 245 -0.45 -0.87 13.17
N ARG A 246 0.17 -0.67 14.34
CA ARG A 246 1.13 -1.61 14.88
C ARG A 246 0.48 -2.45 15.97
N LEU A 247 0.55 -3.77 15.84
CA LEU A 247 -0.13 -4.72 16.70
C LEU A 247 0.88 -5.65 17.38
N ASP A 248 0.47 -6.14 18.55
CA ASP A 248 1.06 -7.34 19.14
C ASP A 248 0.66 -8.57 18.31
N VAL A 249 1.64 -9.29 17.78
CA VAL A 249 1.42 -10.42 16.85
C VAL A 249 0.74 -11.62 17.48
N THR A 250 0.73 -11.72 18.81
CA THR A 250 0.13 -12.83 19.54
C THR A 250 -1.35 -12.60 19.82
N SER A 251 -1.68 -11.39 20.28
CA SER A 251 -3.04 -11.04 20.69
C SER A 251 -3.84 -10.30 19.62
N GLY A 252 -3.18 -9.72 18.61
CA GLY A 252 -3.82 -8.83 17.63
C GLY A 252 -4.22 -7.47 18.22
N LYS A 253 -3.76 -7.14 19.43
CA LYS A 253 -4.09 -5.85 20.07
C LYS A 253 -3.31 -4.73 19.41
N VAL A 254 -4.01 -3.68 18.99
CA VAL A 254 -3.40 -2.46 18.46
C VAL A 254 -2.64 -1.74 19.57
N GLU A 255 -1.35 -1.48 19.35
CA GLU A 255 -0.44 -0.76 20.24
C GLU A 255 -0.27 0.70 19.84
N ARG A 256 -0.28 0.95 18.53
CA ARG A 256 -0.07 2.27 17.92
C ARG A 256 -0.87 2.37 16.62
N GLU A 257 -1.34 3.58 16.33
CA GLU A 257 -2.03 3.96 15.09
C GLU A 257 -1.33 5.18 14.49
N TYR A 258 -1.14 5.16 13.18
CA TYR A 258 -0.51 6.24 12.44
C TYR A 258 -1.33 6.54 11.19
N GLN A 259 -1.48 7.80 10.85
CA GLN A 259 -2.07 8.18 9.58
C GLN A 259 -1.13 7.81 8.43
N ALA A 260 -1.68 7.34 7.31
CA ALA A 260 -0.93 6.89 6.14
C ALA A 260 -1.54 7.47 4.84
N PRO A 261 -0.85 7.36 3.70
CA PRO A 261 -1.42 7.72 2.42
C PRO A 261 -2.74 6.99 2.16
N PRO A 262 -3.77 7.69 1.60
CA PRO A 262 -5.04 7.06 1.24
C PRO A 262 -4.84 5.95 0.22
N GLY A 263 -5.71 4.93 0.25
CA GLY A 263 -5.64 3.77 -0.62
C GLY A 263 -4.38 2.93 -0.42
N ILE A 264 -3.74 2.99 0.76
CA ILE A 264 -2.60 2.13 1.08
C ILE A 264 -3.05 0.67 1.11
N GLU A 265 -2.35 -0.15 0.34
CA GLU A 265 -2.61 -1.57 0.12
C GLU A 265 -1.47 -2.44 0.69
N GLY A 266 -0.88 -3.30 -0.09
CA GLY A 266 0.22 -4.17 0.31
C GLY A 266 1.39 -3.44 0.95
N ILE A 267 1.92 -4.01 2.02
CA ILE A 267 3.10 -3.50 2.74
C ILE A 267 4.11 -4.62 3.01
N ALA A 268 5.40 -4.28 3.03
CA ALA A 268 6.48 -5.21 3.40
C ALA A 268 7.70 -4.46 3.94
N PHE A 269 8.40 -5.05 4.90
CA PHE A 269 9.69 -4.53 5.37
C PHE A 269 10.83 -5.01 4.49
N ASP A 270 11.78 -4.12 4.22
CA ASP A 270 13.06 -4.53 3.67
C ASP A 270 14.09 -4.84 4.79
N ALA A 271 15.25 -5.38 4.40
CA ALA A 271 16.32 -5.73 5.34
C ALA A 271 16.91 -4.51 6.11
N ALA A 272 16.70 -3.29 5.62
CA ALA A 272 17.11 -2.07 6.29
C ALA A 272 16.05 -1.55 7.28
N GLY A 273 14.91 -2.23 7.42
CA GLY A 273 13.81 -1.85 8.30
C GLY A 273 12.92 -0.75 7.75
N ARG A 274 13.02 -0.42 6.45
CA ARG A 274 12.08 0.50 5.79
C ARG A 274 10.80 -0.25 5.46
N LEU A 275 9.66 0.40 5.68
CA LEU A 275 8.36 -0.12 5.32
C LEU A 275 8.01 0.32 3.90
N TRP A 276 8.05 -0.60 2.97
CA TRP A 276 7.54 -0.40 1.62
C TRP A 276 6.04 -0.60 1.58
N ALA A 277 5.37 0.22 0.79
CA ALA A 277 3.93 0.19 0.61
C ALA A 277 3.56 0.57 -0.82
N VAL A 278 2.35 0.24 -1.21
CA VAL A 278 1.75 0.69 -2.47
C VAL A 278 0.38 1.31 -2.18
N SER A 279 -0.02 2.28 -3.00
CA SER A 279 -1.35 2.89 -2.93
C SER A 279 -2.07 2.73 -4.27
N GLU A 280 -3.34 2.35 -4.21
CA GLU A 280 -4.24 2.32 -5.37
C GLU A 280 -4.96 3.66 -5.63
N ALA A 281 -4.82 4.63 -4.72
CA ALA A 281 -5.49 5.93 -4.85
C ALA A 281 -4.99 6.69 -6.09
N GLY A 282 -5.87 6.90 -7.04
CA GLY A 282 -5.54 7.51 -8.32
C GLY A 282 -5.18 6.51 -9.43
N ALA A 283 -5.26 5.20 -9.18
CA ALA A 283 -5.25 4.22 -10.27
C ALA A 283 -6.38 4.52 -11.27
N ARG A 284 -6.15 4.23 -12.55
CA ARG A 284 -7.03 4.67 -13.66
C ARG A 284 -8.48 4.29 -13.46
N HIS A 285 -8.72 3.07 -12.98
CA HIS A 285 -10.05 2.57 -12.63
C HIS A 285 -10.84 3.53 -11.71
N TYR A 286 -10.22 3.99 -10.64
CA TYR A 286 -10.84 4.89 -9.68
C TYR A 286 -10.86 6.33 -10.18
N TYR A 287 -9.80 6.77 -10.84
CA TYR A 287 -9.68 8.11 -11.37
C TYR A 287 -10.76 8.39 -12.43
N ASP A 288 -10.94 7.50 -13.40
CA ASP A 288 -11.93 7.61 -14.46
C ASP A 288 -13.37 7.50 -13.91
N SER A 289 -13.63 6.62 -12.93
CA SER A 289 -14.94 6.44 -12.30
C SER A 289 -15.47 7.71 -11.64
N TRP A 290 -14.59 8.50 -11.04
CA TRP A 290 -14.90 9.70 -10.30
C TRP A 290 -14.43 10.98 -11.00
N ARG A 291 -13.92 10.89 -12.22
CA ARG A 291 -13.35 11.99 -13.02
C ARG A 291 -12.35 12.84 -12.24
N GLY A 292 -11.62 12.25 -11.31
CA GLY A 292 -10.59 12.92 -10.52
C GLY A 292 -11.08 14.01 -9.55
N LEU A 293 -12.40 14.23 -9.42
CA LEU A 293 -12.92 15.41 -8.75
C LEU A 293 -12.94 15.35 -7.22
N VAL A 294 -12.76 14.17 -6.60
CA VAL A 294 -12.99 14.03 -5.14
C VAL A 294 -12.00 13.08 -4.45
N LEU A 295 -11.20 12.35 -5.19
CA LEU A 295 -10.29 11.35 -4.64
C LEU A 295 -8.83 11.81 -4.69
N PRO A 296 -8.02 11.47 -3.69
CA PRO A 296 -6.59 11.71 -3.74
C PRO A 296 -5.94 11.02 -4.94
N PHE A 297 -4.90 11.66 -5.50
CA PHE A 297 -4.09 11.09 -6.57
C PHE A 297 -2.70 10.73 -6.03
N TYR A 298 -2.51 9.46 -5.70
CA TYR A 298 -1.27 8.96 -5.10
C TYR A 298 -0.97 7.51 -5.55
N PRO A 299 -0.97 7.20 -6.87
CA PRO A 299 -0.79 5.83 -7.36
C PRO A 299 0.69 5.43 -7.35
N LEU A 300 1.26 5.34 -6.16
CA LEU A 300 2.70 5.18 -5.96
C LEU A 300 3.05 3.92 -5.17
N ILE A 301 4.23 3.39 -5.47
CA ILE A 301 5.03 2.59 -4.55
C ILE A 301 5.85 3.57 -3.72
N PHE A 302 5.91 3.40 -2.42
CA PHE A 302 6.67 4.31 -1.56
C PHE A 302 7.31 3.58 -0.37
N ALA A 303 8.39 4.14 0.15
CA ALA A 303 9.06 3.63 1.35
C ALA A 303 8.93 4.63 2.49
N LEU A 304 8.58 4.13 3.67
CA LEU A 304 8.48 4.86 4.91
C LEU A 304 9.62 4.50 5.86
N ASP A 305 10.09 5.49 6.60
CA ASP A 305 10.91 5.28 7.80
C ASP A 305 9.96 5.21 9.01
N PRO A 306 9.74 4.01 9.60
CA PRO A 306 8.80 3.86 10.71
C PRO A 306 9.17 4.69 11.96
N ALA A 307 10.44 5.06 12.12
CA ALA A 307 10.90 5.88 13.25
C ALA A 307 10.43 7.34 13.14
N LYS A 308 10.01 7.78 11.95
CA LYS A 308 9.54 9.15 11.69
C LYS A 308 8.01 9.28 11.64
N LEU A 309 7.29 8.20 11.82
CA LEU A 309 5.81 8.23 11.90
C LEU A 309 5.36 8.95 13.17
N LYS A 310 4.31 9.77 13.01
CA LYS A 310 3.74 10.59 14.08
C LYS A 310 2.27 10.28 14.28
#